data_ee82496d29bfba93e12fbe0a372af082
#
_entry.id   ee82496d29bfba93e12fbe0a372af082
#
_cell.length_a   1.000
_cell.length_b   1.000
_cell.length_c   1.000
_cell.angle_alpha   90.00
_cell.angle_beta   90.00
_cell.angle_gamma   90.00
#
_symmetry.space_group_name_H-M   'P 1'
#
loop_
_entity.id
_entity.type
_entity.pdbx_description
1 polymer ?
#
loop_
_entity_poly.entity_id
_entity_poly.type
_entity_poly.pdbx_seq_one_letter_code
_entity_poly.pdbx_strand_id
1 'polypeptide(L)' 'MAKKVFAWSPIRKLMKDNGAEMVARDAVDALIGYLESVAKLITNKALEMTRHAGRKKLTVSDMELAMKLA' A
#
# COMPACT_ATOMS: atom_id res chain seq x y z
N MET A 1 -10.15 -17.80 0.56
CA MET A 1 -9.80 -17.02 1.73
C MET A 1 -8.80 -15.93 1.39
N ALA A 2 -9.10 -14.72 1.76
CA ALA A 2 -8.23 -13.61 1.44
C ALA A 2 -6.94 -13.67 2.26
N LYS A 3 -5.82 -13.57 1.56
CA LYS A 3 -4.51 -13.52 2.18
C LYS A 3 -4.23 -12.09 2.63
N LYS A 4 -3.82 -11.91 3.87
CA LYS A 4 -3.47 -10.58 4.36
C LYS A 4 -2.12 -10.19 3.80
N VAL A 5 -2.09 -9.09 3.04
CA VAL A 5 -0.87 -8.57 2.43
C VAL A 5 -0.03 -7.86 3.48
N PHE A 6 -0.68 -7.10 4.38
CA PHE A 6 0.00 -6.39 5.46
C PHE A 6 -0.22 -7.12 6.78
N ALA A 7 0.86 -7.37 7.51
CA ALA A 7 0.79 -8.04 8.80
C ALA A 7 0.21 -7.09 9.86
N TRP A 8 -0.68 -7.63 10.69
CA TRP A 8 -1.37 -6.85 11.70
C TRP A 8 -0.43 -6.25 12.75
N SER A 9 0.46 -7.08 13.29
CA SER A 9 1.33 -6.65 14.39
C SER A 9 2.28 -5.50 14.05
N PRO A 10 2.98 -5.52 12.91
CA PRO A 10 3.82 -4.39 12.52
C PRO A 10 3.03 -3.10 12.33
N ILE A 11 1.82 -3.17 11.79
CA ILE A 11 0.98 -1.99 11.59
C ILE A 11 0.54 -1.42 12.93
N ARG A 12 0.13 -2.29 13.85
CA ARG A 12 -0.24 -1.88 15.21
C ARG A 12 0.95 -1.21 15.91
N LYS A 13 2.14 -1.78 15.77
CA LYS A 13 3.35 -1.23 16.35
C LYS A 13 3.66 0.16 15.77
N LEU A 14 3.50 0.32 14.47
CA LEU A 14 3.69 1.62 13.81
C LEU A 14 2.78 2.67 14.41
N MET A 15 1.51 2.34 14.62
CA MET A 15 0.54 3.27 15.21
C MET A 15 0.96 3.65 16.62
N LYS A 16 1.40 2.68 17.42
CA LYS A 16 1.85 2.92 18.80
C LYS A 16 3.12 3.78 18.83
N ASP A 17 4.05 3.52 17.93
CA ASP A 17 5.30 4.27 17.82
C ASP A 17 5.02 5.75 17.47
N ASN A 18 3.90 6.01 16.81
CA ASN A 18 3.50 7.37 16.45
C ASN A 18 2.63 8.04 17.52
N GLY A 19 2.48 7.43 18.67
CA GLY A 19 1.84 8.04 19.82
C GLY A 19 0.50 7.47 20.23
N ALA A 20 -0.01 6.44 19.56
CA ALA A 20 -1.27 5.83 19.95
C ALA A 20 -1.06 4.94 21.18
N GLU A 21 -1.62 5.33 22.32
CA GLU A 21 -1.48 4.56 23.57
C GLU A 21 -2.25 3.25 23.50
N MET A 22 -3.48 3.31 22.97
CA MET A 22 -4.34 2.15 22.82
C MET A 22 -4.84 2.10 21.39
N VAL A 23 -4.84 0.92 20.80
CA VAL A 23 -5.23 0.74 19.42
C VAL A 23 -6.30 -0.36 19.33
N ALA A 24 -7.49 0.01 18.88
CA ALA A 24 -8.56 -0.94 18.68
C ALA A 24 -8.24 -1.82 17.49
N ARG A 25 -8.66 -3.09 17.55
CA ARG A 25 -8.39 -4.04 16.49
C ARG A 25 -8.96 -3.60 15.15
N ASP A 26 -10.17 -3.08 15.15
CA ASP A 26 -10.83 -2.64 13.91
C ASP A 26 -10.15 -1.40 13.32
N ALA A 27 -9.47 -0.60 14.14
CA ALA A 27 -8.70 0.55 13.63
C ALA A 27 -7.51 0.06 12.80
N VAL A 28 -6.84 -1.01 13.26
CA VAL A 28 -5.74 -1.61 12.51
C VAL A 28 -6.24 -2.22 11.22
N ASP A 29 -7.36 -2.94 11.30
CA ASP A 29 -7.96 -3.57 10.11
C ASP A 29 -8.37 -2.53 9.08
N ALA A 30 -8.92 -1.40 9.52
CA ALA A 30 -9.31 -0.31 8.63
C ALA A 30 -8.11 0.27 7.90
N LEU A 31 -7.01 0.49 8.63
CA LEU A 31 -5.79 1.03 8.02
C LEU A 31 -5.20 0.03 7.02
N ILE A 32 -5.15 -1.23 7.37
CA ILE A 32 -4.63 -2.28 6.48
C ILE A 32 -5.46 -2.32 5.18
N GLY A 33 -6.79 -2.27 5.29
CA GLY A 33 -7.67 -2.26 4.13
C GLY A 33 -7.40 -1.06 3.22
N TYR A 34 -7.20 0.11 3.81
CA TYR A 34 -6.87 1.30 3.07
C TYR A 34 -5.52 1.18 2.36
N LEU A 35 -4.50 0.69 3.06
CA LEU A 35 -3.17 0.50 2.49
C LEU A 35 -3.20 -0.48 1.32
N GLU A 36 -3.96 -1.56 1.44
CA GLU A 36 -4.11 -2.53 0.35
C GLU A 36 -4.77 -1.90 -0.87
N SER A 37 -5.80 -1.10 -0.65
CA SER A 37 -6.50 -0.41 -1.74
C SER A 37 -5.59 0.58 -2.45
N VAL A 38 -4.82 1.36 -1.69
CA VAL A 38 -3.88 2.33 -2.25
C VAL A 38 -2.76 1.62 -3.00
N ALA A 39 -2.21 0.56 -2.42
CA ALA A 39 -1.15 -0.21 -3.08
C ALA A 39 -1.61 -0.76 -4.42
N LYS A 40 -2.83 -1.29 -4.46
CA LYS A 40 -3.42 -1.83 -5.68
C LYS A 40 -3.61 -0.74 -6.73
N LEU A 41 -4.16 0.40 -6.32
CA LEU A 41 -4.38 1.53 -7.23
C LEU A 41 -3.08 2.04 -7.83
N ILE A 42 -2.08 2.27 -6.99
CA ILE A 42 -0.77 2.78 -7.44
C ILE A 42 -0.08 1.77 -8.37
N THR A 43 -0.12 0.49 -8.01
CA THR A 43 0.50 -0.56 -8.81
C THR A 43 -0.15 -0.65 -10.18
N ASN A 44 -1.47 -0.61 -10.26
CA ASN A 44 -2.19 -0.66 -11.54
C ASN A 44 -1.82 0.53 -12.42
N LYS A 45 -1.72 1.71 -11.82
CA LYS A 45 -1.34 2.91 -12.54
C LYS A 45 0.09 2.82 -13.06
N ALA A 46 1.00 2.34 -12.23
CA ALA A 46 2.40 2.15 -12.62
C ALA A 46 2.55 1.10 -13.72
N LEU A 47 1.75 0.04 -13.67
CA LEU A 47 1.76 -1.00 -14.70
C LEU A 47 1.32 -0.46 -16.06
N GLU A 48 0.35 0.46 -16.09
CA GLU A 48 -0.05 1.10 -17.33
C GLU A 48 1.13 1.83 -17.97
N MET A 49 1.90 2.55 -17.16
CA MET A 49 3.09 3.26 -17.63
C MET A 49 4.15 2.31 -18.14
N THR A 50 4.38 1.21 -17.41
CA THR A 50 5.35 0.19 -17.79
C THR A 50 5.00 -0.40 -19.14
N ARG A 51 3.75 -0.78 -19.34
CA ARG A 51 3.27 -1.36 -20.59
C ARG A 51 3.32 -0.36 -21.74
N HIS A 52 2.98 0.88 -21.46
CA HIS A 52 3.02 1.95 -22.47
C HIS A 52 4.42 2.16 -23.00
N ALA A 53 5.43 1.98 -22.16
CA ALA A 53 6.83 2.09 -22.57
C ALA A 53 7.37 0.80 -23.20
N GLY A 54 6.53 -0.22 -23.35
CA GLY A 54 6.92 -1.48 -23.97
C GLY A 54 7.81 -2.34 -23.07
N ARG A 55 7.80 -2.07 -21.77
CA ARG A 55 8.59 -2.84 -20.81
C ARG A 55 7.73 -3.83 -20.05
N LYS A 56 8.37 -4.83 -19.47
CA LYS A 56 7.68 -5.83 -18.64
C LYS A 56 7.98 -5.64 -17.16
N LYS A 57 9.09 -4.97 -16.86
CA LYS A 57 9.54 -4.78 -15.49
C LYS A 57 9.02 -3.47 -14.92
N LEU A 58 8.35 -3.56 -13.78
CA LEU A 58 7.89 -2.41 -13.03
C LEU A 58 9.08 -1.80 -12.30
N THR A 59 9.35 -0.52 -12.52
CA THR A 59 10.53 0.15 -11.97
C THR A 59 10.16 1.18 -10.92
N VAL A 60 11.17 1.64 -10.19
CA VAL A 60 11.00 2.70 -9.19
C VAL A 60 10.47 3.97 -9.85
N SER A 61 10.97 4.30 -11.04
CA SER A 61 10.51 5.49 -11.77
C SER A 61 9.01 5.41 -12.05
N ASP A 62 8.53 4.23 -12.46
CA ASP A 62 7.11 4.03 -12.72
C ASP A 62 6.29 4.23 -11.44
N MET A 63 6.77 3.67 -10.33
CA MET A 63 6.10 3.80 -9.04
C MET A 63 6.07 5.24 -8.56
N GLU A 64 7.19 5.94 -8.66
CA GLU A 64 7.27 7.34 -8.23
C GLU A 64 6.33 8.23 -9.01
N LEU A 65 6.27 8.05 -10.32
CA LEU A 65 5.38 8.84 -11.15
C LEU A 65 3.91 8.52 -10.84
N ALA A 66 3.59 7.24 -10.66
CA ALA A 66 2.24 6.82 -10.30
C ALA A 66 1.80 7.44 -8.98
N MET A 67 2.70 7.47 -8.00
CA MET A 67 2.40 8.05 -6.69
C MET A 67 2.17 9.56 -6.76
N LYS A 68 2.89 10.24 -7.65
CA LYS A 68 2.71 11.69 -7.86
C LYS A 68 1.36 12.01 -8.49
N LEU A 69 0.87 11.12 -9.36
CA LEU A 69 -0.38 11.33 -10.07
C LEU A 69 -1.61 10.85 -9.29
N ALA A 70 -1.38 10.15 -8.20
CA ALA A 70 -2.47 9.60 -7.39
C ALA A 70 -3.14 10.66 -6.51
#